data_93a94ed42d1e5ad3bb3dc93a835cfeac
#
_entry.id   93a94ed42d1e5ad3bb3dc93a835cfeac
#
_cell.length_a   1.000
_cell.length_b   1.000
_cell.length_c   1.000
_cell.angle_alpha   90.00
_cell.angle_beta   90.00
_cell.angle_gamma   90.00
#
_symmetry.space_group_name_H-M   'P 1'
#
loop_
_entity.id
_entity.type
_entity.pdbx_description
1 polymer ?
#
loop_
_entity_poly.entity_id
_entity_poly.type
_entity_poly.pdbx_seq_one_letter_code
_entity_poly.pdbx_strand_id
1 'polypeptide(L)'
;MPPRSAAAELVRFAAVGVTNTLLSAAVYLLLVRAHAAPPAAGALAFAAGALNGFLLNRRWTFRRPGSALRYTTVQAAGAAATSGLLWLIGGVAAYAAVLPLVTLATFAANRSWTFRAG
;
A
#
# COMPACT_ATOMS: atom_id res chain seq x y z
N MET A 1 -8.67 -26.62 4.42
CA MET A 1 -7.47 -25.90 3.95
C MET A 1 -6.73 -25.33 5.14
N PRO A 2 -5.47 -25.65 5.30
CA PRO A 2 -4.70 -25.03 6.36
C PRO A 2 -4.61 -23.50 6.12
N PRO A 3 -4.56 -22.69 7.17
CA PRO A 3 -4.36 -21.26 7.02
C PRO A 3 -2.97 -20.99 6.44
N ARG A 4 -2.86 -19.91 5.67
CA ARG A 4 -1.56 -19.50 5.16
C ARG A 4 -0.66 -19.03 6.28
N SER A 5 0.62 -19.31 6.16
CA SER A 5 1.60 -18.75 7.08
C SER A 5 1.69 -17.23 6.92
N ALA A 6 2.01 -16.55 8.01
CA ALA A 6 2.22 -15.11 7.97
C ALA A 6 3.36 -14.74 7.02
N ALA A 7 4.40 -15.56 6.93
CA ALA A 7 5.53 -15.33 6.02
C ALA A 7 5.08 -15.34 4.55
N ALA A 8 4.25 -16.33 4.16
CA ALA A 8 3.74 -16.40 2.80
C ALA A 8 2.83 -15.20 2.48
N GLU A 9 1.98 -14.81 3.42
CA GLU A 9 1.13 -13.64 3.26
C GLU A 9 1.96 -12.35 3.16
N LEU A 10 3.02 -12.23 3.94
CA LEU A 10 3.92 -11.07 3.87
C LEU A 10 4.60 -10.95 2.50
N VAL A 11 5.09 -12.06 1.95
CA VAL A 11 5.72 -12.06 0.62
C VAL A 11 4.72 -11.61 -0.44
N ARG A 12 3.49 -12.12 -0.39
CA ARG A 12 2.44 -11.72 -1.33
C ARG A 12 2.04 -10.27 -1.15
N PHE A 13 1.92 -9.81 0.09
CA PHE A 13 1.60 -8.43 0.40
C PHE A 13 2.67 -7.48 -0.17
N ALA A 14 3.94 -7.82 0.00
CA ALA A 14 5.05 -7.03 -0.54
C ALA A 14 5.02 -7.00 -2.07
N ALA A 15 4.73 -8.12 -2.72
CA ALA A 15 4.58 -8.20 -4.18
C ALA A 15 3.43 -7.32 -4.68
N VAL A 16 2.30 -7.33 -3.97
CA VAL A 16 1.17 -6.43 -4.28
C VAL A 16 1.59 -4.98 -4.11
N GLY A 17 2.35 -4.67 -3.06
CA GLY A 17 2.87 -3.32 -2.83
C GLY A 17 3.74 -2.80 -3.99
N VAL A 18 4.62 -3.66 -4.51
CA VAL A 18 5.42 -3.31 -5.70
C VAL A 18 4.52 -3.01 -6.89
N THR A 19 3.54 -3.87 -7.14
CA THR A 19 2.56 -3.68 -8.23
C THR A 19 1.80 -2.37 -8.07
N ASN A 20 1.35 -2.06 -6.85
CA ASN A 20 0.64 -0.81 -6.57
C ASN A 20 1.51 0.41 -6.85
N THR A 21 2.78 0.36 -6.45
CA THR A 21 3.73 1.46 -6.65
C THR A 21 3.96 1.71 -8.14
N LEU A 22 4.15 0.63 -8.92
CA LEU A 22 4.33 0.75 -10.37
C LEU A 22 3.07 1.32 -11.04
N LEU A 23 1.91 0.85 -10.65
CA LEU A 23 0.64 1.35 -11.18
C LEU A 23 0.43 2.83 -10.82
N SER A 24 0.64 3.20 -9.57
CA SER A 24 0.51 4.59 -9.13
C SER A 24 1.48 5.51 -9.85
N ALA A 25 2.72 5.09 -10.03
CA ALA A 25 3.72 5.86 -10.77
C ALA A 25 3.28 6.05 -12.24
N ALA A 26 2.79 4.99 -12.88
CA ALA A 26 2.31 5.06 -14.26
C ALA A 26 1.12 6.02 -14.40
N VAL A 27 0.14 5.92 -13.50
CA VAL A 27 -1.04 6.80 -13.50
C VAL A 27 -0.61 8.25 -13.29
N TYR A 28 0.26 8.50 -12.31
CA TYR A 28 0.74 9.85 -12.02
C TYR A 28 1.44 10.46 -13.24
N LEU A 29 2.38 9.72 -13.83
CA LEU A 29 3.13 10.23 -14.99
C LEU A 29 2.24 10.50 -16.20
N LEU A 30 1.28 9.61 -16.47
CA LEU A 30 0.35 9.80 -17.58
C LEU A 30 -0.53 11.03 -17.37
N LEU A 31 -1.04 11.23 -16.15
CA LEU A 31 -1.90 12.37 -15.83
C LEU A 31 -1.14 13.69 -15.89
N VAL A 32 0.09 13.72 -15.38
CA VAL A 32 0.91 14.93 -15.45
C VAL A 32 1.28 15.27 -16.91
N ARG A 33 1.58 14.26 -17.73
CA ARG A 33 1.81 14.46 -19.15
C ARG A 33 0.57 14.95 -19.90
N ALA A 34 -0.62 14.60 -19.40
CA ALA A 34 -1.89 15.09 -19.92
C ALA A 34 -2.30 16.44 -19.31
N HIS A 35 -1.37 17.14 -18.68
CA HIS A 35 -1.53 18.47 -18.09
C HIS A 35 -2.45 18.50 -16.86
N ALA A 36 -2.66 17.38 -16.17
CA ALA A 36 -3.35 17.38 -14.90
C ALA A 36 -2.50 18.08 -13.82
N ALA A 37 -3.15 18.79 -12.91
CA ALA A 37 -2.45 19.40 -11.78
C ALA A 37 -1.81 18.32 -10.91
N PRO A 38 -0.52 18.48 -10.47
CA PRO A 38 0.15 17.45 -9.67
C PRO A 38 -0.61 16.97 -8.43
N PRO A 39 -1.27 17.82 -7.63
CA PRO A 39 -2.06 17.32 -6.50
C PRO A 39 -3.21 16.39 -6.92
N ALA A 40 -3.92 16.73 -8.01
CA ALA A 40 -4.99 15.89 -8.54
C ALA A 40 -4.44 14.57 -9.10
N ALA A 41 -3.34 14.64 -9.84
CA ALA A 41 -2.66 13.47 -10.37
C ALA A 41 -2.20 12.52 -9.24
N GLY A 42 -1.65 13.09 -8.18
CA GLY A 42 -1.23 12.32 -7.00
C GLY A 42 -2.39 11.63 -6.29
N ALA A 43 -3.51 12.34 -6.12
CA ALA A 43 -4.70 11.77 -5.49
C ALA A 43 -5.28 10.60 -6.31
N LEU A 44 -5.38 10.77 -7.63
CA LEU A 44 -5.87 9.72 -8.52
C LEU A 44 -4.91 8.54 -8.59
N ALA A 45 -3.61 8.79 -8.61
CA ALA A 45 -2.59 7.75 -8.59
C ALA A 45 -2.67 6.93 -7.30
N PHE A 46 -2.82 7.60 -6.16
CA PHE A 46 -3.01 6.92 -4.87
C PHE A 46 -4.27 6.07 -4.89
N ALA A 47 -5.38 6.61 -5.36
CA ALA A 47 -6.65 5.88 -5.43
C ALA A 47 -6.53 4.64 -6.33
N ALA A 48 -5.87 4.74 -7.48
CA ALA A 48 -5.65 3.61 -8.37
C ALA A 48 -4.83 2.52 -7.69
N GLY A 49 -3.74 2.89 -7.03
CA GLY A 49 -2.89 1.95 -6.29
C GLY A 49 -3.64 1.30 -5.13
N ALA A 50 -4.40 2.08 -4.37
CA ALA A 50 -5.17 1.57 -3.24
C ALA A 50 -6.26 0.58 -3.69
N LEU A 51 -6.97 0.88 -4.77
CA LEU A 51 -7.98 -0.02 -5.31
C LEU A 51 -7.35 -1.33 -5.78
N ASN A 52 -6.27 -1.24 -6.56
CA ASN A 52 -5.54 -2.42 -7.01
C ASN A 52 -5.06 -3.26 -5.83
N GLY A 53 -4.46 -2.61 -4.84
CA GLY A 53 -3.96 -3.28 -3.65
C GLY A 53 -5.05 -3.96 -2.85
N PHE A 54 -6.18 -3.30 -2.65
CA PHE A 54 -7.31 -3.89 -1.95
C PHE A 54 -7.82 -5.15 -2.66
N LEU A 55 -8.02 -5.07 -3.97
CA LEU A 55 -8.55 -6.19 -4.75
C LEU A 55 -7.58 -7.38 -4.77
N LEU A 56 -6.28 -7.13 -4.96
CA LEU A 56 -5.29 -8.21 -4.98
C LEU A 56 -5.08 -8.81 -3.59
N ASN A 57 -5.04 -7.99 -2.54
CA ASN A 57 -4.91 -8.50 -1.18
C ASN A 57 -6.15 -9.31 -0.77
N ARG A 58 -7.32 -8.86 -1.18
CA ARG A 58 -8.57 -9.58 -0.93
C ARG A 58 -8.58 -10.95 -1.60
N ARG A 59 -8.14 -11.03 -2.86
CA ARG A 59 -8.25 -12.24 -3.68
C ARG A 59 -7.06 -13.17 -3.57
N TRP A 60 -5.89 -12.62 -3.33
CA TRP A 60 -4.64 -13.39 -3.42
C TRP A 60 -3.87 -13.44 -2.10
N THR A 61 -3.60 -12.32 -1.47
CA THR A 61 -2.77 -12.28 -0.27
C THR A 61 -3.46 -12.93 0.92
N PHE A 62 -4.61 -12.38 1.31
CA PHE A 62 -5.31 -12.78 2.52
C PHE A 62 -6.50 -13.70 2.23
N ARG A 63 -7.05 -13.66 1.05
CA ARG A 63 -8.22 -14.45 0.62
C ARG A 63 -9.41 -14.27 1.56
N ARG A 64 -9.68 -13.04 1.95
CA ARG A 64 -10.79 -12.66 2.81
C ARG A 64 -11.45 -11.41 2.26
N PRO A 65 -12.77 -11.21 2.49
CA PRO A 65 -13.47 -10.05 1.92
C PRO A 65 -12.85 -8.71 2.31
N GLY A 66 -12.50 -8.54 3.57
CA GLY A 66 -11.92 -7.30 4.05
C GLY A 66 -12.87 -6.12 3.98
N SER A 67 -12.40 -4.97 4.45
CA SER A 67 -13.12 -3.70 4.39
C SER A 67 -12.32 -2.70 3.58
N ALA A 68 -12.93 -2.18 2.51
CA ALA A 68 -12.29 -1.16 1.68
C ALA A 68 -11.96 0.10 2.49
N LEU A 69 -12.84 0.47 3.43
CA LEU A 69 -12.62 1.63 4.29
C LEU A 69 -11.41 1.40 5.22
N ARG A 70 -11.34 0.23 5.84
CA ARG A 70 -10.21 -0.10 6.73
C ARG A 70 -8.90 -0.16 5.93
N TYR A 71 -8.93 -0.78 4.76
CA TYR A 71 -7.75 -0.84 3.90
C TYR A 71 -7.25 0.56 3.53
N THR A 72 -8.16 1.43 3.08
CA THR A 72 -7.82 2.80 2.72
C THR A 72 -7.25 3.56 3.91
N THR A 73 -7.82 3.38 5.10
CA THR A 73 -7.32 3.98 6.34
C THR A 73 -5.89 3.52 6.64
N VAL A 74 -5.62 2.23 6.55
CA VAL A 74 -4.27 1.68 6.79
C VAL A 74 -3.27 2.21 5.76
N GLN A 75 -3.67 2.24 4.49
CA GLN A 75 -2.78 2.75 3.42
C GLN A 75 -2.50 4.24 3.58
N ALA A 76 -3.51 5.04 3.90
CA ALA A 76 -3.33 6.47 4.14
C ALA A 76 -2.43 6.73 5.36
N ALA A 77 -2.61 5.97 6.44
CA ALA A 77 -1.76 6.07 7.62
C ALA A 77 -0.31 5.69 7.30
N GLY A 78 -0.12 4.65 6.49
CA GLY A 78 1.21 4.23 6.03
C GLY A 78 1.89 5.30 5.19
N ALA A 79 1.16 5.92 4.27
CA ALA A 79 1.67 7.00 3.43
C ALA A 79 2.04 8.23 4.28
N ALA A 80 1.19 8.59 5.23
CA ALA A 80 1.46 9.71 6.14
C ALA A 80 2.69 9.43 7.02
N ALA A 81 2.82 8.21 7.55
CA ALA A 81 3.97 7.81 8.35
C ALA A 81 5.26 7.86 7.53
N THR A 82 5.23 7.34 6.30
CA THR A 82 6.38 7.39 5.39
C THR A 82 6.81 8.83 5.14
N SER A 83 5.85 9.67 4.76
CA SER A 83 6.12 11.08 4.46
C SER A 83 6.66 11.82 5.69
N GLY A 84 6.06 11.59 6.85
CA GLY A 84 6.51 12.23 8.10
C GLY A 84 7.89 11.80 8.51
N LEU A 85 8.19 10.51 8.45
CA LEU A 85 9.51 9.98 8.81
C LEU A 85 10.60 10.47 7.85
N LEU A 86 10.28 10.50 6.54
CA LEU A 86 11.24 11.02 5.55
C LEU A 86 11.49 12.52 5.73
N TRP A 87 10.45 13.27 6.10
CA TRP A 87 10.60 14.70 6.39
C TRP A 87 11.50 14.94 7.59
N LEU A 88 11.39 14.10 8.63
CA LEU A 88 12.21 14.22 9.84
C LEU A 88 13.65 13.76 9.65
N ILE A 89 13.84 12.60 9.00
CA ILE A 89 15.16 11.96 8.88
C ILE A 89 15.88 12.43 7.61
N GLY A 90 15.16 12.41 6.49
CA GLY A 90 15.70 12.81 5.19
C GLY A 90 16.62 11.78 4.54
N GLY A 91 16.82 11.96 3.24
CA GLY A 91 17.81 11.19 2.47
C GLY A 91 17.32 9.83 1.96
N VAL A 92 18.03 9.34 0.94
CA VAL A 92 17.71 8.07 0.27
C VAL A 92 17.90 6.88 1.21
N ALA A 93 18.93 6.93 2.06
CA ALA A 93 19.19 5.85 3.02
C ALA A 93 18.04 5.71 4.03
N ALA A 94 17.46 6.83 4.47
CA ALA A 94 16.29 6.83 5.36
C ALA A 94 15.09 6.19 4.65
N TYR A 95 14.88 6.50 3.38
CA TYR A 95 13.80 5.90 2.59
C TYR A 95 13.93 4.37 2.54
N ALA A 96 15.14 3.87 2.29
CA ALA A 96 15.41 2.44 2.26
C ALA A 96 15.14 1.74 3.61
N ALA A 97 15.34 2.45 4.73
CA ALA A 97 15.05 1.92 6.06
C ALA A 97 13.57 2.01 6.41
N VAL A 98 12.90 3.11 6.03
CA VAL A 98 11.50 3.36 6.36
C VAL A 98 10.56 2.42 5.61
N LEU A 99 10.83 2.13 4.33
CA LEU A 99 9.95 1.28 3.51
C LEU A 99 9.68 -0.10 4.12
N PRO A 100 10.70 -0.88 4.53
CA PRO A 100 10.44 -2.17 5.16
C PRO A 100 9.64 -2.05 6.46
N LEU A 101 9.93 -1.05 7.28
CA LEU A 101 9.22 -0.84 8.55
C LEU A 101 7.75 -0.52 8.31
N VAL A 102 7.45 0.38 7.39
CA VAL A 102 6.07 0.74 7.05
C VAL A 102 5.36 -0.45 6.39
N THR A 103 6.06 -1.22 5.55
CA THR A 103 5.51 -2.43 4.93
C THR A 103 5.09 -3.43 6.00
N LEU A 104 5.95 -3.69 6.99
CA LEU A 104 5.63 -4.61 8.09
C LEU A 104 4.46 -4.10 8.92
N ALA A 105 4.44 -2.80 9.23
CA ALA A 105 3.36 -2.21 10.02
C ALA A 105 2.01 -2.26 9.28
N THR A 106 1.98 -1.90 8.00
CA THR A 106 0.76 -1.94 7.19
C THR A 106 0.31 -3.38 6.94
N PHE A 107 1.26 -4.31 6.76
CA PHE A 107 0.94 -5.74 6.68
C PHE A 107 0.25 -6.23 7.94
N ALA A 108 0.82 -5.95 9.11
CA ALA A 108 0.26 -6.37 10.39
C ALA A 108 -1.14 -5.77 10.61
N ALA A 109 -1.31 -4.48 10.30
CA ALA A 109 -2.60 -3.81 10.42
C ALA A 109 -3.64 -4.41 9.46
N ASN A 110 -3.27 -4.67 8.21
CA ASN A 110 -4.17 -5.26 7.24
C ASN A 110 -4.54 -6.70 7.60
N ARG A 111 -3.57 -7.49 8.04
CA ARG A 111 -3.80 -8.88 8.41
C ARG A 111 -4.72 -9.00 9.63
N SER A 112 -4.52 -8.14 10.63
CA SER A 112 -5.24 -8.23 11.91
C SER A 112 -6.53 -7.41 11.95
N TRP A 113 -6.71 -6.45 11.06
CA TRP A 113 -7.87 -5.54 11.10
C TRP A 113 -8.66 -5.53 9.79
N THR A 114 -8.03 -5.18 8.68
CA THR A 114 -8.72 -5.06 7.36
C THR A 114 -9.25 -6.40 6.89
N PHE A 115 -8.41 -7.43 6.91
CA PHE A 115 -8.70 -8.77 6.40
C PHE A 115 -8.69 -9.80 7.53
N ARG A 116 -9.14 -9.43 8.69
CA ARG A 116 -9.10 -10.34 9.83
C ARG A 116 -10.03 -11.54 9.63
N ALA A 117 -9.64 -12.67 10.21
CA ALA A 117 -10.42 -13.89 10.20
C ALA A 117 -11.66 -13.78 11.09
N GLY A 118 -12.75 -14.34 10.64
CA GLY A 118 -13.98 -14.47 11.42
C GLY A 118 -14.95 -13.36 11.31
#